data_c62c1ecba94811b363a47f3d4ec69c81
#
_entry.id   c62c1ecba94811b363a47f3d4ec69c81
#
_cell.length_a   1.000
_cell.length_b   1.000
_cell.length_c   1.000
_cell.angle_alpha   90.00
_cell.angle_beta   90.00
_cell.angle_gamma   90.00
#
_symmetry.space_group_name_H-M   'P 1'
#
loop_
_entity.id
_entity.type
_entity.pdbx_description
1 polymer ?
#
loop_
_entity_poly.entity_id
_entity_poly.type
_entity_poly.pdbx_seq_one_letter_code
_entity_poly.pdbx_strand_id
1 'polypeptide(L)'
;MSSFTPPGGAVPEPPLWEQIADDARLADGERLQKVLARAGFGSRRVCENLIEDGRVDVNGDVAILGRRVNVDTDIIEVDGAPVGVLPGLVYYLLNKPEGVVTTMADTHGRETVLDYVPSEPRVFSVGRLDIDTTGLLILTNDGQLTQFLTHPSHGVEKEYIAEVECGTNGVPNGALRHLREGVDLEDGMTAPAEVGQPEPGVLRIVIHEGRNRQVRRMCEVVGHPVIRLVRTRIGPLRDTKLSPGQWRELTIEEVRQLSSAVDLDGTDTVWE
;
A
#
# COMPACT_ATOMS: atom_id res chain seq x y z
N MET A 1 18.21 -25.25 -68.22
CA MET A 1 17.51 -24.25 -67.41
C MET A 1 17.99 -24.41 -66.00
N SER A 2 18.89 -23.52 -65.58
CA SER A 2 19.54 -23.57 -64.28
C SER A 2 18.81 -22.55 -63.37
N SER A 3 18.19 -23.07 -62.30
CA SER A 3 17.46 -22.25 -61.31
C SER A 3 18.48 -21.58 -60.38
N PHE A 4 18.55 -20.26 -60.43
CA PHE A 4 19.34 -19.42 -59.54
C PHE A 4 18.55 -19.20 -58.24
N THR A 5 19.03 -19.73 -57.13
CA THR A 5 18.54 -19.42 -55.78
C THR A 5 19.39 -18.26 -55.22
N PRO A 6 18.84 -17.12 -54.87
CA PRO A 6 19.61 -16.04 -54.23
C PRO A 6 19.99 -16.42 -52.79
N PRO A 7 21.18 -16.04 -52.31
CA PRO A 7 21.58 -16.27 -50.94
C PRO A 7 20.71 -15.44 -49.99
N GLY A 8 20.30 -16.05 -48.85
CA GLY A 8 19.53 -15.43 -47.80
C GLY A 8 20.23 -14.16 -47.28
N GLY A 9 19.67 -13.03 -47.59
CA GLY A 9 20.09 -11.75 -47.01
C GLY A 9 19.74 -11.72 -45.52
N ALA A 10 20.74 -11.48 -44.67
CA ALA A 10 20.49 -11.11 -43.27
C ALA A 10 19.56 -9.92 -43.23
N VAL A 11 18.50 -10.00 -42.45
CA VAL A 11 17.64 -8.86 -42.18
C VAL A 11 18.54 -7.79 -41.54
N PRO A 12 18.64 -6.58 -42.10
CA PRO A 12 19.48 -5.55 -41.52
C PRO A 12 18.98 -5.21 -40.11
N GLU A 13 19.89 -5.12 -39.15
CA GLU A 13 19.53 -4.66 -37.80
C GLU A 13 18.87 -3.28 -37.91
N PRO A 14 17.80 -3.02 -37.11
CA PRO A 14 17.12 -1.74 -37.14
C PRO A 14 18.12 -0.62 -36.77
N PRO A 15 17.98 0.55 -37.37
CA PRO A 15 18.89 1.66 -37.09
C PRO A 15 18.83 2.06 -35.61
N LEU A 16 19.95 2.58 -35.09
CA LEU A 16 20.13 2.92 -33.66
C LEU A 16 19.03 3.80 -33.08
N TRP A 17 18.42 4.65 -33.89
CA TRP A 17 17.29 5.50 -33.47
C TRP A 17 15.99 4.74 -33.27
N GLU A 18 15.76 3.62 -33.98
CA GLU A 18 14.63 2.72 -33.72
C GLU A 18 14.84 1.95 -32.42
N GLN A 19 16.07 1.50 -32.14
CA GLN A 19 16.40 0.86 -30.86
C GLN A 19 16.26 1.84 -29.69
N ILE A 20 16.69 3.11 -29.86
CA ILE A 20 16.51 4.17 -28.85
C ILE A 20 15.02 4.52 -28.67
N ALA A 21 14.22 4.52 -29.73
CA ALA A 21 12.79 4.77 -29.66
C ALA A 21 12.03 3.64 -28.95
N ASP A 22 12.45 2.39 -29.15
CA ASP A 22 11.93 1.24 -28.41
C ASP A 22 12.35 1.28 -26.93
N ASP A 23 13.58 1.63 -26.61
CA ASP A 23 14.05 1.84 -25.23
C ASP A 23 13.30 3.00 -24.54
N ALA A 24 12.99 4.09 -25.26
CA ALA A 24 12.19 5.18 -24.74
C ALA A 24 10.72 4.76 -24.49
N ARG A 25 10.12 3.97 -25.37
CA ARG A 25 8.78 3.36 -25.16
C ARG A 25 8.77 2.38 -24.01
N LEU A 26 9.91 1.68 -23.76
CA LEU A 26 10.08 0.79 -22.59
C LEU A 26 10.23 1.58 -21.28
N ALA A 27 10.65 2.86 -21.34
CA ALA A 27 10.79 3.72 -20.16
C ALA A 27 9.47 4.35 -19.73
N ASP A 28 8.53 4.56 -20.67
CA ASP A 28 7.20 5.14 -20.39
C ASP A 28 6.15 4.05 -20.14
N GLY A 29 5.16 4.33 -19.28
CA GLY A 29 4.11 3.37 -18.94
C GLY A 29 4.27 2.70 -17.57
N GLU A 30 3.33 1.82 -17.26
CA GLU A 30 3.25 1.10 -15.98
C GLU A 30 3.98 -0.26 -16.07
N ARG A 31 4.62 -0.72 -15.01
CA ARG A 31 5.27 -2.05 -14.99
C ARG A 31 4.25 -3.15 -15.19
N LEU A 32 4.51 -4.07 -16.14
CA LEU A 32 3.57 -5.13 -16.53
C LEU A 32 3.11 -5.99 -15.35
N GLN A 33 4.03 -6.42 -14.46
CA GLN A 33 3.66 -7.19 -13.27
C GLN A 33 2.73 -6.42 -12.31
N LYS A 34 2.76 -5.08 -12.33
CA LYS A 34 1.84 -4.25 -11.55
C LYS A 34 0.45 -4.24 -12.18
N VAL A 35 0.37 -4.16 -13.50
CA VAL A 35 -0.88 -4.22 -14.28
C VAL A 35 -1.56 -5.58 -14.10
N LEU A 36 -0.82 -6.68 -14.27
CA LEU A 36 -1.32 -8.04 -14.08
C LEU A 36 -1.80 -8.29 -12.64
N ALA A 37 -1.05 -7.81 -11.64
CA ALA A 37 -1.46 -7.95 -10.24
C ALA A 37 -2.76 -7.21 -9.95
N ARG A 38 -2.96 -6.00 -10.51
CA ARG A 38 -4.19 -5.22 -10.40
C ARG A 38 -5.35 -5.91 -11.14
N ALA A 39 -5.07 -6.58 -12.25
CA ALA A 39 -6.04 -7.37 -13.00
C ALA A 39 -6.40 -8.73 -12.35
N GLY A 40 -5.84 -9.06 -11.17
CA GLY A 40 -6.23 -10.23 -10.39
C GLY A 40 -5.38 -11.49 -10.61
N PHE A 41 -4.34 -11.46 -11.45
CA PHE A 41 -3.49 -12.64 -11.74
C PHE A 41 -2.58 -13.07 -10.58
N GLY A 42 -2.57 -12.36 -9.47
CA GLY A 42 -1.81 -12.73 -8.29
C GLY A 42 -1.04 -11.57 -7.65
N SER A 43 -0.04 -11.87 -6.80
CA SER A 43 0.88 -10.85 -6.31
C SER A 43 1.84 -10.43 -7.43
N ARG A 44 2.53 -9.28 -7.28
CA ARG A 44 3.55 -8.84 -8.25
C ARG A 44 4.60 -9.92 -8.52
N ARG A 45 5.04 -10.65 -7.48
CA ARG A 45 5.98 -11.78 -7.62
C ARG A 45 5.40 -12.94 -8.41
N VAL A 46 4.11 -13.26 -8.20
CA VAL A 46 3.42 -14.29 -9.00
C VAL A 46 3.33 -13.84 -10.46
N CYS A 47 3.04 -12.56 -10.71
CA CYS A 47 3.00 -12.03 -12.07
C CYS A 47 4.40 -11.96 -12.73
N GLU A 48 5.46 -11.71 -11.95
CA GLU A 48 6.85 -11.82 -12.44
C GLU A 48 7.16 -13.25 -12.90
N ASN A 49 6.77 -14.28 -12.13
CA ASN A 49 6.93 -15.66 -12.53
C ASN A 49 6.14 -15.99 -13.82
N LEU A 50 4.90 -15.48 -13.97
CA LEU A 50 4.14 -15.66 -15.22
C LEU A 50 4.85 -15.06 -16.43
N ILE A 51 5.51 -13.92 -16.26
CA ILE A 51 6.31 -13.27 -17.30
C ILE A 51 7.57 -14.10 -17.60
N GLU A 52 8.30 -14.56 -16.57
CA GLU A 52 9.49 -15.40 -16.72
C GLU A 52 9.17 -16.74 -17.40
N ASP A 53 8.01 -17.32 -17.11
CA ASP A 53 7.52 -18.57 -17.72
C ASP A 53 7.09 -18.39 -19.19
N GLY A 54 7.16 -17.15 -19.74
CA GLY A 54 6.76 -16.85 -21.12
C GLY A 54 5.27 -16.98 -21.37
N ARG A 55 4.42 -16.82 -20.35
CA ARG A 55 2.96 -16.95 -20.40
C ARG A 55 2.24 -15.64 -20.65
N VAL A 56 2.99 -14.54 -20.79
CA VAL A 56 2.42 -13.19 -20.97
C VAL A 56 2.92 -12.62 -22.28
N ASP A 57 1.98 -12.19 -23.11
CA ASP A 57 2.25 -11.49 -24.36
C ASP A 57 1.80 -10.02 -24.26
N VAL A 58 2.53 -9.15 -24.95
CA VAL A 58 2.18 -7.73 -25.12
C VAL A 58 2.24 -7.39 -26.60
N ASN A 59 1.09 -7.05 -27.19
CA ASN A 59 0.95 -6.76 -28.62
C ASN A 59 1.38 -7.93 -29.53
N GLY A 60 1.25 -9.17 -29.04
CA GLY A 60 1.61 -10.40 -29.74
C GLY A 60 3.07 -10.85 -29.54
N ASP A 61 3.89 -10.10 -28.77
CA ASP A 61 5.26 -10.46 -28.44
C ASP A 61 5.34 -10.96 -26.99
N VAL A 62 6.08 -12.05 -26.75
CA VAL A 62 6.30 -12.58 -25.41
C VAL A 62 7.00 -11.53 -24.55
N ALA A 63 6.39 -11.21 -23.42
CA ALA A 63 6.90 -10.20 -22.51
C ALA A 63 8.12 -10.71 -21.71
N ILE A 64 9.02 -9.79 -21.40
CA ILE A 64 10.19 -10.03 -20.55
C ILE A 64 10.06 -9.28 -19.22
N LEU A 65 10.79 -9.70 -18.19
CA LEU A 65 10.85 -9.00 -16.92
C LEU A 65 11.28 -7.54 -17.10
N GLY A 66 10.61 -6.65 -16.37
CA GLY A 66 10.87 -5.21 -16.44
C GLY A 66 10.07 -4.50 -17.53
N ARG A 67 9.36 -5.23 -18.42
CA ARG A 67 8.49 -4.62 -19.44
C ARG A 67 7.54 -3.62 -18.81
N ARG A 68 7.40 -2.47 -19.47
CA ARG A 68 6.37 -1.47 -19.18
C ARG A 68 5.32 -1.47 -20.29
N VAL A 69 4.10 -1.13 -19.95
CA VAL A 69 2.96 -1.15 -20.87
C VAL A 69 2.10 0.10 -20.67
N ASN A 70 1.52 0.58 -21.74
CA ASN A 70 0.46 1.56 -21.71
C ASN A 70 -0.89 0.82 -21.68
N VAL A 71 -1.59 0.87 -20.56
CA VAL A 71 -2.86 0.12 -20.37
C VAL A 71 -3.98 0.55 -21.30
N ASP A 72 -3.90 1.75 -21.89
CA ASP A 72 -4.93 2.28 -22.78
C ASP A 72 -4.73 1.83 -24.24
N THR A 73 -3.52 1.43 -24.62
CA THR A 73 -3.14 1.14 -26.00
C THR A 73 -2.57 -0.25 -26.24
N ASP A 74 -1.93 -0.85 -25.20
CA ASP A 74 -1.30 -2.16 -25.36
C ASP A 74 -2.29 -3.29 -25.11
N ILE A 75 -2.27 -4.29 -25.98
CA ILE A 75 -3.00 -5.54 -25.82
C ILE A 75 -2.12 -6.48 -24.98
N ILE A 76 -2.58 -6.83 -23.79
CA ILE A 76 -1.91 -7.73 -22.88
C ILE A 76 -2.68 -9.06 -22.85
N GLU A 77 -2.00 -10.17 -22.98
CA GLU A 77 -2.59 -11.50 -22.94
C GLU A 77 -1.84 -12.39 -21.94
N VAL A 78 -2.57 -13.26 -21.25
CA VAL A 78 -2.02 -14.31 -20.40
C VAL A 78 -2.53 -15.65 -20.89
N ASP A 79 -1.63 -16.57 -21.24
CA ASP A 79 -1.95 -17.86 -21.86
C ASP A 79 -2.83 -17.72 -23.12
N GLY A 80 -2.62 -16.66 -23.91
CA GLY A 80 -3.39 -16.36 -25.12
C GLY A 80 -4.79 -15.79 -24.87
N ALA A 81 -5.15 -15.50 -23.61
CA ALA A 81 -6.40 -14.85 -23.26
C ALA A 81 -6.16 -13.37 -22.94
N PRO A 82 -6.92 -12.43 -23.55
CA PRO A 82 -6.77 -11.00 -23.27
C PRO A 82 -6.99 -10.70 -21.80
N VAL A 83 -6.08 -9.92 -21.22
CA VAL A 83 -6.26 -9.34 -19.89
C VAL A 83 -7.40 -8.32 -19.99
N GLY A 84 -8.55 -8.66 -19.42
CA GLY A 84 -9.76 -7.84 -19.49
C GLY A 84 -9.56 -6.46 -18.91
N VAL A 85 -10.55 -5.58 -19.15
CA VAL A 85 -10.59 -4.21 -18.63
C VAL A 85 -10.17 -4.23 -17.16
N LEU A 86 -9.18 -3.42 -16.78
CA LEU A 86 -8.74 -3.27 -15.40
C LEU A 86 -9.94 -3.00 -14.50
N PRO A 87 -10.12 -3.73 -13.39
CA PRO A 87 -11.21 -3.45 -12.47
C PRO A 87 -11.11 -1.98 -12.05
N GLY A 88 -12.24 -1.30 -11.91
CA GLY A 88 -12.30 0.06 -11.39
C GLY A 88 -11.56 0.17 -10.05
N LEU A 89 -11.07 1.34 -9.72
CA LEU A 89 -10.45 1.59 -8.43
C LEU A 89 -11.49 1.50 -7.33
N VAL A 90 -11.19 0.73 -6.29
CA VAL A 90 -12.04 0.60 -5.10
C VAL A 90 -11.26 0.97 -3.85
N TYR A 91 -11.97 1.51 -2.89
CA TYR A 91 -11.40 1.98 -1.62
C TYR A 91 -12.35 1.58 -0.49
N TYR A 92 -11.92 0.64 0.33
CA TYR A 92 -12.67 0.17 1.50
C TYR A 92 -12.03 0.67 2.78
N LEU A 93 -12.83 1.18 3.70
CA LEU A 93 -12.44 1.47 5.07
C LEU A 93 -12.96 0.33 5.94
N LEU A 94 -12.06 -0.42 6.52
CA LEU A 94 -12.36 -1.48 7.50
C LEU A 94 -12.04 -0.98 8.90
N ASN A 95 -12.93 -1.22 9.86
CA ASN A 95 -12.56 -1.19 11.27
C ASN A 95 -12.08 -2.60 11.67
N LYS A 96 -10.77 -2.81 11.57
CA LYS A 96 -10.14 -4.12 11.83
C LYS A 96 -10.39 -4.54 13.27
N PRO A 97 -10.98 -5.71 13.53
CA PRO A 97 -11.10 -6.24 14.87
C PRO A 97 -9.78 -6.82 15.39
N GLU A 98 -9.72 -7.10 16.68
CA GLU A 98 -8.61 -7.82 17.31
C GLU A 98 -8.56 -9.29 16.83
N GLY A 99 -7.38 -9.89 16.81
CA GLY A 99 -7.18 -11.28 16.39
C GLY A 99 -7.03 -11.50 14.89
N VAL A 100 -7.35 -10.51 14.07
CA VAL A 100 -7.27 -10.57 12.60
C VAL A 100 -5.91 -10.12 12.09
N VAL A 101 -5.34 -10.87 11.14
CA VAL A 101 -4.00 -10.60 10.59
C VAL A 101 -4.09 -9.68 9.37
N THR A 102 -3.22 -8.67 9.31
CA THR A 102 -3.05 -7.84 8.11
C THR A 102 -2.05 -8.50 7.16
N THR A 103 -2.55 -9.41 6.33
CA THR A 103 -1.77 -10.10 5.29
C THR A 103 -2.63 -10.36 4.06
N MET A 104 -1.97 -10.46 2.90
CA MET A 104 -2.62 -10.81 1.63
C MET A 104 -2.70 -12.32 1.39
N ALA A 105 -2.00 -13.11 2.18
CA ALA A 105 -2.06 -14.56 2.20
C ALA A 105 -1.60 -15.06 3.57
N ASP A 106 -2.37 -15.93 4.18
CA ASP A 106 -1.98 -16.58 5.44
C ASP A 106 -1.75 -18.07 5.21
N THR A 107 -0.59 -18.55 5.66
CA THR A 107 -0.21 -19.97 5.57
C THR A 107 -0.58 -20.78 6.81
N HIS A 108 -1.15 -20.13 7.84
CA HIS A 108 -1.48 -20.73 9.13
C HIS A 108 -2.98 -20.91 9.36
N GLY A 109 -3.81 -20.55 8.36
CA GLY A 109 -5.28 -20.64 8.46
C GLY A 109 -5.91 -19.64 9.43
N ARG A 110 -5.23 -18.50 9.70
CA ARG A 110 -5.77 -17.43 10.54
C ARG A 110 -6.66 -16.51 9.71
N GLU A 111 -7.64 -15.92 10.36
CA GLU A 111 -8.49 -14.90 9.77
C GLU A 111 -7.69 -13.66 9.36
N THR A 112 -7.95 -13.14 8.17
CA THR A 112 -7.23 -12.02 7.58
C THR A 112 -8.16 -10.85 7.29
N VAL A 113 -7.59 -9.67 7.07
CA VAL A 113 -8.37 -8.47 6.71
C VAL A 113 -9.12 -8.61 5.38
N LEU A 114 -8.71 -9.56 4.51
CA LEU A 114 -9.40 -9.82 3.25
C LEU A 114 -10.71 -10.59 3.42
N ASP A 115 -10.86 -11.30 4.52
CA ASP A 115 -12.11 -12.07 4.80
C ASP A 115 -13.29 -11.15 5.15
N TYR A 116 -13.03 -9.86 5.37
CA TYR A 116 -14.03 -8.83 5.74
C TYR A 116 -14.55 -8.00 4.56
N VAL A 117 -13.87 -7.99 3.43
CA VAL A 117 -14.19 -7.13 2.28
C VAL A 117 -14.47 -7.97 1.03
N PRO A 118 -15.13 -7.41 -0.01
CA PRO A 118 -15.35 -8.14 -1.26
C PRO A 118 -14.05 -8.71 -1.85
N SER A 119 -14.11 -9.95 -2.34
CA SER A 119 -12.97 -10.64 -2.95
C SER A 119 -12.62 -10.11 -4.34
N GLU A 120 -13.59 -9.49 -5.00
CA GLU A 120 -13.45 -8.87 -6.33
C GLU A 120 -13.88 -7.39 -6.30
N PRO A 121 -13.12 -6.48 -6.89
CA PRO A 121 -11.75 -6.69 -7.42
C PRO A 121 -10.74 -6.95 -6.29
N ARG A 122 -9.65 -7.64 -6.61
CA ARG A 122 -8.60 -7.93 -5.62
C ARG A 122 -8.00 -6.65 -5.04
N VAL A 123 -8.02 -6.55 -3.72
CA VAL A 123 -7.48 -5.42 -2.96
C VAL A 123 -6.29 -5.83 -2.08
N PHE A 124 -5.57 -4.84 -1.58
CA PHE A 124 -4.50 -5.00 -0.59
C PHE A 124 -4.60 -3.89 0.46
N SER A 125 -4.01 -4.12 1.63
CA SER A 125 -4.05 -3.15 2.73
C SER A 125 -3.07 -2.01 2.53
N VAL A 126 -3.49 -0.80 2.86
CA VAL A 126 -2.66 0.41 2.96
C VAL A 126 -1.98 0.44 4.32
N GLY A 127 -0.75 -0.02 4.35
CA GLY A 127 -0.04 -0.26 5.58
C GLY A 127 -0.59 -1.46 6.35
N ARG A 128 -0.31 -1.50 7.64
CA ARG A 128 -0.67 -2.64 8.49
C ARG A 128 -1.14 -2.18 9.88
N LEU A 129 -1.93 -3.04 10.50
CA LEU A 129 -2.16 -3.09 11.93
C LEU A 129 -1.74 -4.47 12.45
N ASP A 130 -1.14 -4.52 13.62
CA ASP A 130 -0.77 -5.78 14.27
C ASP A 130 -2.02 -6.59 14.64
N ILE A 131 -1.85 -7.88 14.90
CA ILE A 131 -2.96 -8.80 15.24
C ILE A 131 -3.73 -8.33 16.47
N ASP A 132 -3.02 -7.75 17.44
CA ASP A 132 -3.52 -7.21 18.72
C ASP A 132 -3.89 -5.72 18.66
N THR A 133 -3.91 -5.12 17.46
CA THR A 133 -4.27 -3.71 17.24
C THR A 133 -5.55 -3.64 16.42
N THR A 134 -6.48 -2.80 16.86
CA THR A 134 -7.79 -2.60 16.22
C THR A 134 -7.88 -1.25 15.52
N GLY A 135 -8.99 -1.00 14.80
CA GLY A 135 -9.30 0.31 14.24
C GLY A 135 -9.17 0.41 12.73
N LEU A 136 -9.13 1.64 12.25
CA LEU A 136 -9.28 1.96 10.83
C LEU A 136 -8.11 1.43 9.98
N LEU A 137 -8.44 0.73 8.89
CA LEU A 137 -7.51 0.24 7.89
C LEU A 137 -8.13 0.43 6.50
N ILE A 138 -7.37 1.01 5.58
CA ILE A 138 -7.80 1.14 4.18
C ILE A 138 -7.35 -0.09 3.40
N LEU A 139 -8.25 -0.64 2.57
CA LEU A 139 -7.94 -1.66 1.57
C LEU A 139 -8.32 -1.11 0.20
N THR A 140 -7.45 -1.29 -0.80
CA THR A 140 -7.65 -0.74 -2.15
C THR A 140 -6.86 -1.54 -3.17
N ASN A 141 -7.21 -1.41 -4.45
CA ASN A 141 -6.39 -1.84 -5.58
C ASN A 141 -5.56 -0.69 -6.19
N ASP A 142 -5.65 0.52 -5.60
CA ASP A 142 -4.86 1.69 -5.98
C ASP A 142 -3.45 1.65 -5.34
N GLY A 143 -2.47 1.24 -6.14
CA GLY A 143 -1.08 1.17 -5.67
C GLY A 143 -0.40 2.53 -5.58
N GLN A 144 -0.89 3.58 -6.27
CA GLN A 144 -0.32 4.92 -6.17
C GLN A 144 -0.71 5.53 -4.84
N LEU A 145 -2.01 5.56 -4.53
CA LEU A 145 -2.49 6.04 -3.23
C LEU A 145 -1.85 5.25 -2.07
N THR A 146 -1.68 3.93 -2.22
CA THR A 146 -1.03 3.11 -1.19
C THR A 146 0.41 3.52 -0.95
N GLN A 147 1.19 3.72 -2.01
CA GLN A 147 2.58 4.20 -1.89
C GLN A 147 2.61 5.55 -1.18
N PHE A 148 1.73 6.46 -1.55
CA PHE A 148 1.59 7.76 -0.94
C PHE A 148 1.33 7.69 0.56
N LEU A 149 0.29 7.00 0.97
CA LEU A 149 -0.14 6.93 2.37
C LEU A 149 0.83 6.17 3.28
N THR A 150 1.71 5.34 2.69
CA THR A 150 2.63 4.49 3.46
C THR A 150 4.09 4.94 3.43
N HIS A 151 4.48 5.77 2.47
CA HIS A 151 5.87 6.23 2.38
C HIS A 151 6.20 7.24 3.48
N PRO A 152 7.29 7.06 4.23
CA PRO A 152 7.63 7.93 5.37
C PRO A 152 7.81 9.41 4.99
N SER A 153 8.28 9.72 3.77
CA SER A 153 8.49 11.10 3.32
C SER A 153 7.22 11.93 3.20
N HIS A 154 6.06 11.28 3.08
CA HIS A 154 4.78 11.99 2.94
C HIS A 154 4.13 12.32 4.29
N GLY A 155 4.70 11.87 5.40
CA GLY A 155 4.32 12.29 6.73
C GLY A 155 2.84 12.11 7.11
N VAL A 156 2.11 11.21 6.43
CA VAL A 156 0.67 11.03 6.67
C VAL A 156 0.42 10.61 8.12
N GLU A 157 -0.27 11.47 8.84
CA GLU A 157 -0.55 11.27 10.26
C GLU A 157 -1.47 10.07 10.52
N LYS A 158 -1.16 9.33 11.58
CA LYS A 158 -2.01 8.26 12.12
C LYS A 158 -2.24 8.55 13.59
N GLU A 159 -3.52 8.61 13.99
CA GLU A 159 -3.89 8.82 15.38
C GLU A 159 -4.30 7.49 16.02
N TYR A 160 -3.81 7.29 17.21
CA TYR A 160 -4.10 6.11 18.03
C TYR A 160 -4.64 6.53 19.38
N ILE A 161 -5.58 5.74 19.90
CA ILE A 161 -5.94 5.71 21.31
C ILE A 161 -5.30 4.48 21.93
N ALA A 162 -4.48 4.70 22.94
CA ALA A 162 -3.76 3.65 23.68
C ALA A 162 -4.21 3.64 25.13
N GLU A 163 -4.77 2.54 25.59
CA GLU A 163 -4.92 2.25 27.01
C GLU A 163 -3.61 1.66 27.51
N VAL A 164 -3.03 2.23 28.56
CA VAL A 164 -1.71 1.86 29.04
C VAL A 164 -1.74 1.49 30.53
N GLU A 165 -0.81 0.64 30.95
CA GLU A 165 -0.60 0.36 32.37
C GLU A 165 -0.11 1.63 33.09
N CYS A 166 -0.81 2.04 34.12
CA CYS A 166 -0.46 3.19 34.92
C CYS A 166 -1.07 3.12 36.34
N GLY A 167 -0.63 4.00 37.24
CA GLY A 167 -1.26 4.19 38.53
C GLY A 167 -2.54 5.06 38.44
N THR A 168 -3.17 5.30 39.57
CA THR A 168 -4.44 6.07 39.66
C THR A 168 -4.38 7.49 39.12
N ASN A 169 -3.19 8.08 39.06
CA ASN A 169 -2.97 9.44 38.55
C ASN A 169 -2.66 9.48 37.05
N GLY A 170 -2.71 8.33 36.37
CA GLY A 170 -2.34 8.20 34.96
C GLY A 170 -0.83 8.24 34.71
N VAL A 171 -0.46 8.55 33.45
CA VAL A 171 0.92 8.65 32.99
C VAL A 171 1.53 9.98 33.40
N PRO A 172 2.71 10.00 34.06
CA PRO A 172 3.35 11.22 34.55
C PRO A 172 3.74 12.16 33.38
N ASN A 173 3.73 13.47 33.64
CA ASN A 173 4.10 14.48 32.64
C ASN A 173 5.51 14.28 32.06
N GLY A 174 6.45 13.74 32.81
CA GLY A 174 7.81 13.40 32.33
C GLY A 174 7.77 12.35 31.21
N ALA A 175 7.01 11.28 31.39
CA ALA A 175 6.82 10.24 30.38
C ALA A 175 6.07 10.78 29.14
N LEU A 176 5.00 11.58 29.34
CA LEU A 176 4.29 12.23 28.24
C LEU A 176 5.20 13.17 27.43
N ARG A 177 6.10 13.92 28.11
CA ARG A 177 7.07 14.77 27.41
C ARG A 177 8.06 13.93 26.60
N HIS A 178 8.57 12.84 27.16
CA HIS A 178 9.49 11.94 26.46
C HIS A 178 8.83 11.35 25.20
N LEU A 179 7.57 10.93 25.28
CA LEU A 179 6.81 10.46 24.11
C LEU A 179 6.67 11.56 23.03
N ARG A 180 6.52 12.85 23.42
CA ARG A 180 6.39 13.97 22.47
C ARG A 180 7.69 14.34 21.80
N GLU A 181 8.81 14.30 22.54
CA GLU A 181 10.13 14.67 22.03
C GLU A 181 10.75 13.59 21.13
N GLY A 182 10.25 12.35 21.23
CA GLY A 182 10.77 11.17 20.57
C GLY A 182 11.39 10.21 21.56
N VAL A 183 11.36 8.93 21.25
CA VAL A 183 11.84 7.83 22.10
C VAL A 183 12.93 7.07 21.36
N ASP A 184 14.04 6.78 22.05
CA ASP A 184 15.12 5.97 21.50
C ASP A 184 14.72 4.48 21.53
N LEU A 185 14.47 3.91 20.37
CA LEU A 185 14.11 2.51 20.14
C LEU A 185 15.33 1.77 19.59
N GLU A 186 15.30 0.44 19.57
CA GLU A 186 16.39 -0.39 19.03
C GLU A 186 16.75 -0.04 17.57
N ASP A 187 15.78 0.44 16.80
CA ASP A 187 15.91 0.89 15.41
C ASP A 187 16.09 2.41 15.28
N GLY A 188 16.47 3.08 16.36
CA GLY A 188 16.83 4.49 16.45
C GLY A 188 15.73 5.39 16.99
N MET A 189 16.06 6.67 17.17
CA MET A 189 15.16 7.71 17.71
C MET A 189 13.90 7.82 16.85
N THR A 190 12.72 7.83 17.48
CA THR A 190 11.46 8.11 16.78
C THR A 190 11.34 9.60 16.45
N ALA A 191 10.55 9.91 15.44
CA ALA A 191 10.12 11.28 15.21
C ALA A 191 9.29 11.80 16.40
N PRO A 192 9.25 13.13 16.62
CA PRO A 192 8.35 13.73 17.59
C PRO A 192 6.89 13.34 17.34
N ALA A 193 6.11 13.19 18.40
CA ALA A 193 4.70 12.80 18.33
C ALA A 193 3.80 13.82 19.06
N GLU A 194 2.54 13.96 18.60
CA GLU A 194 1.56 14.63 19.46
C GLU A 194 1.03 13.63 20.50
N VAL A 195 1.13 13.97 21.77
CA VAL A 195 0.63 13.10 22.83
C VAL A 195 -0.23 13.89 23.81
N GLY A 196 -1.45 13.41 24.02
CA GLY A 196 -2.39 13.88 25.02
C GLY A 196 -2.83 12.75 25.94
N GLN A 197 -3.28 13.08 27.13
CA GLN A 197 -3.91 12.15 28.06
C GLN A 197 -5.30 12.68 28.43
N PRO A 198 -6.35 12.30 27.64
CA PRO A 198 -7.72 12.75 27.90
C PRO A 198 -8.26 12.22 29.23
N GLU A 199 -7.86 11.01 29.61
CA GLU A 199 -8.22 10.35 30.86
C GLU A 199 -6.99 9.64 31.44
N PRO A 200 -6.90 9.42 32.77
CA PRO A 200 -5.80 8.65 33.37
C PRO A 200 -5.66 7.29 32.69
N GLY A 201 -4.46 7.00 32.16
CA GLY A 201 -4.17 5.74 31.46
C GLY A 201 -4.68 5.62 30.04
N VAL A 202 -5.34 6.67 29.51
CA VAL A 202 -5.75 6.71 28.09
C VAL A 202 -4.93 7.77 27.38
N LEU A 203 -4.09 7.36 26.43
CA LEU A 203 -3.26 8.25 25.63
C LEU A 203 -3.84 8.41 24.21
N ARG A 204 -3.93 9.66 23.75
CA ARG A 204 -4.08 10.00 22.33
C ARG A 204 -2.68 10.25 21.78
N ILE A 205 -2.27 9.46 20.80
CA ILE A 205 -0.93 9.55 20.20
C ILE A 205 -1.09 9.73 18.67
N VAL A 206 -0.48 10.78 18.12
CA VAL A 206 -0.42 11.02 16.66
C VAL A 206 1.02 10.91 16.22
N ILE A 207 1.27 10.03 15.25
CA ILE A 207 2.57 9.82 14.62
C ILE A 207 2.45 9.96 13.09
N HIS A 208 3.53 10.35 12.42
CA HIS A 208 3.61 10.50 10.96
C HIS A 208 4.56 9.50 10.30
N GLU A 209 5.16 8.61 11.08
CA GLU A 209 5.96 7.46 10.60
C GLU A 209 5.24 6.14 10.93
N GLY A 210 5.83 4.99 10.57
CA GLY A 210 5.19 3.68 10.77
C GLY A 210 6.19 2.55 10.94
N ARG A 211 6.93 2.53 12.07
CA ARG A 211 7.82 1.41 12.42
C ARG A 211 7.01 0.24 12.98
N ASN A 212 7.62 -0.93 12.95
CA ASN A 212 6.99 -2.12 13.53
C ASN A 212 6.66 -1.90 15.00
N ARG A 213 5.39 -2.09 15.39
CA ARG A 213 4.86 -1.95 16.76
C ARG A 213 5.27 -0.64 17.47
N GLN A 214 5.43 0.45 16.71
CA GLN A 214 6.04 1.70 17.18
C GLN A 214 5.38 2.24 18.46
N VAL A 215 4.08 2.47 18.47
CA VAL A 215 3.36 3.03 19.62
C VAL A 215 3.53 2.15 20.87
N ARG A 216 3.47 0.83 20.72
CA ARG A 216 3.65 -0.12 21.83
C ARG A 216 5.06 -0.03 22.41
N ARG A 217 6.09 -0.03 21.54
CA ARG A 217 7.50 0.10 21.97
C ARG A 217 7.77 1.46 22.63
N MET A 218 7.24 2.55 22.08
CA MET A 218 7.39 3.88 22.67
C MET A 218 6.82 3.92 24.10
N CYS A 219 5.62 3.41 24.30
CA CYS A 219 4.96 3.37 25.59
C CYS A 219 5.69 2.44 26.57
N GLU A 220 6.22 1.30 26.11
CA GLU A 220 6.99 0.36 26.92
C GLU A 220 8.30 0.98 27.43
N VAL A 221 9.04 1.69 26.59
CA VAL A 221 10.30 2.39 26.98
C VAL A 221 10.06 3.43 28.05
N VAL A 222 8.93 4.14 28.04
CA VAL A 222 8.60 5.10 29.10
C VAL A 222 7.96 4.47 30.34
N GLY A 223 7.87 3.13 30.41
CA GLY A 223 7.39 2.37 31.54
C GLY A 223 5.86 2.22 31.64
N HIS A 224 5.15 2.42 30.52
CA HIS A 224 3.70 2.33 30.45
C HIS A 224 3.25 1.42 29.30
N PRO A 225 3.38 0.08 29.40
CA PRO A 225 3.01 -0.86 28.37
C PRO A 225 1.56 -0.69 27.91
N VAL A 226 1.32 -0.86 26.61
CA VAL A 226 -0.02 -0.73 26.01
C VAL A 226 -0.83 -2.00 26.24
N ILE A 227 -1.98 -1.86 26.89
CA ILE A 227 -2.99 -2.89 27.09
C ILE A 227 -3.84 -3.03 25.82
N ARG A 228 -4.37 -1.91 25.33
CA ARG A 228 -5.23 -1.87 24.13
C ARG A 228 -4.81 -0.72 23.21
N LEU A 229 -4.82 -0.98 21.90
CA LEU A 229 -4.43 0.01 20.88
C LEU A 229 -5.47 0.04 19.76
N VAL A 230 -5.97 1.25 19.48
CA VAL A 230 -6.98 1.48 18.45
C VAL A 230 -6.50 2.60 17.54
N ARG A 231 -6.42 2.36 16.23
CA ARG A 231 -6.20 3.44 15.25
C ARG A 231 -7.52 4.14 14.91
N THR A 232 -7.65 5.40 15.26
CA THR A 232 -8.88 6.19 15.12
C THR A 232 -8.87 7.15 13.93
N ARG A 233 -7.67 7.42 13.33
CA ARG A 233 -7.54 8.34 12.19
C ARG A 233 -6.39 7.94 11.25
N ILE A 234 -6.59 8.18 9.96
CA ILE A 234 -5.55 8.05 8.91
C ILE A 234 -5.63 9.33 8.07
N GLY A 235 -4.62 10.22 8.14
CA GLY A 235 -4.67 11.53 7.52
C GLY A 235 -5.94 12.30 7.94
N PRO A 236 -6.76 12.79 7.00
CA PRO A 236 -8.03 13.44 7.30
C PRO A 236 -9.15 12.48 7.69
N LEU A 237 -8.99 11.18 7.39
CA LEU A 237 -10.08 10.20 7.48
C LEU A 237 -10.32 9.75 8.92
N ARG A 238 -11.54 9.94 9.41
CA ARG A 238 -12.07 9.45 10.68
C ARG A 238 -13.42 8.78 10.48
N ASP A 239 -13.70 7.74 11.24
CA ASP A 239 -15.03 7.14 11.31
C ASP A 239 -15.28 6.61 12.72
N THR A 240 -16.25 7.21 13.41
CA THR A 240 -16.66 6.83 14.77
C THR A 240 -17.89 5.93 14.78
N LYS A 241 -18.51 5.70 13.61
CA LYS A 241 -19.75 4.92 13.47
C LYS A 241 -19.50 3.50 12.99
N LEU A 242 -18.36 3.26 12.36
CA LEU A 242 -18.00 1.96 11.83
C LEU A 242 -17.63 1.02 12.98
N SER A 243 -18.43 0.01 13.21
CA SER A 243 -18.20 -0.97 14.29
C SER A 243 -17.03 -1.93 13.95
N PRO A 244 -16.36 -2.53 14.94
CA PRO A 244 -15.33 -3.53 14.68
C PRO A 244 -15.82 -4.67 13.78
N GLY A 245 -15.04 -5.05 12.78
CA GLY A 245 -15.38 -6.04 11.76
C GLY A 245 -16.25 -5.53 10.63
N GLN A 246 -16.76 -4.31 10.71
CA GLN A 246 -17.51 -3.68 9.62
C GLN A 246 -16.58 -2.91 8.69
N TRP A 247 -17.00 -2.82 7.43
CA TRP A 247 -16.35 -2.03 6.40
C TRP A 247 -17.38 -1.21 5.61
N ARG A 248 -16.91 -0.18 4.93
CA ARG A 248 -17.65 0.59 3.94
C ARG A 248 -16.75 1.09 2.82
N GLU A 249 -17.33 1.47 1.71
CA GLU A 249 -16.62 2.20 0.67
C GLU A 249 -16.27 3.61 1.17
N LEU A 250 -15.12 4.14 0.70
CA LEU A 250 -14.82 5.56 0.83
C LEU A 250 -15.60 6.35 -0.20
N THR A 251 -16.07 7.52 0.19
CA THR A 251 -16.66 8.47 -0.74
C THR A 251 -15.57 9.09 -1.64
N ILE A 252 -15.95 9.59 -2.80
CA ILE A 252 -15.03 10.30 -3.72
C ILE A 252 -14.34 11.47 -3.00
N GLU A 253 -15.05 12.16 -2.14
CA GLU A 253 -14.50 13.28 -1.35
C GLU A 253 -13.44 12.82 -0.34
N GLU A 254 -13.67 11.70 0.36
CA GLU A 254 -12.68 11.11 1.26
C GLU A 254 -11.40 10.66 0.52
N VAL A 255 -11.56 10.09 -0.68
CA VAL A 255 -10.42 9.71 -1.54
C VAL A 255 -9.65 10.96 -1.98
N ARG A 256 -10.35 12.02 -2.40
CA ARG A 256 -9.70 13.30 -2.76
C ARG A 256 -8.95 13.90 -1.58
N GLN A 257 -9.55 13.93 -0.39
CA GLN A 257 -8.89 14.43 0.82
C GLN A 257 -7.66 13.62 1.20
N LEU A 258 -7.70 12.30 1.03
CA LEU A 258 -6.51 11.44 1.22
C LEU A 258 -5.41 11.76 0.20
N SER A 259 -5.76 12.02 -1.06
CA SER A 259 -4.82 12.40 -2.11
C SER A 259 -4.27 13.81 -1.88
N SER A 260 -5.11 14.79 -1.52
CA SER A 260 -4.70 16.18 -1.27
C SER A 260 -3.86 16.36 0.00
N ALA A 261 -4.04 15.50 1.01
CA ALA A 261 -3.21 15.53 2.21
C ALA A 261 -1.70 15.27 1.91
N VAL A 262 -1.40 14.91 0.68
CA VAL A 262 -0.06 14.63 0.15
C VAL A 262 0.47 15.79 -0.69
N ASP A 263 -0.41 16.57 -1.35
CA ASP A 263 -0.01 17.68 -2.23
C ASP A 263 0.50 18.92 -1.45
N LEU A 264 0.42 18.93 -0.11
CA LEU A 264 0.90 20.04 0.71
C LEU A 264 2.44 20.17 0.77
N ASP A 265 3.19 19.21 0.23
CA ASP A 265 4.65 19.24 0.14
C ASP A 265 5.19 19.47 -1.30
N GLY A 266 4.42 20.11 -2.16
CA GLY A 266 4.89 20.81 -3.35
C GLY A 266 5.47 19.94 -4.47
N THR A 267 4.61 19.24 -5.21
CA THR A 267 4.81 19.06 -6.65
C THR A 267 3.45 19.14 -7.33
N ASP A 268 3.23 20.24 -8.06
CA ASP A 268 2.13 20.40 -9.00
C ASP A 268 2.13 19.23 -10.00
N THR A 269 1.27 18.27 -9.80
CA THR A 269 0.85 17.36 -10.85
C THR A 269 -0.60 17.67 -11.18
N VAL A 270 -0.76 18.50 -12.19
CA VAL A 270 -2.03 18.87 -12.82
C VAL A 270 -2.68 17.59 -13.37
N TRP A 271 -3.85 17.28 -12.85
CA TRP A 271 -4.75 16.31 -13.45
C TRP A 271 -5.69 17.07 -14.40
N GLU A 272 -5.39 17.05 -15.72
CA GLU A 272 -6.38 17.28 -16.77
C GLU A 272 -6.91 15.95 -17.30
#